data_90a3cebf9f356b3c77304ca0cae61dd9
#
_entry.id   90a3cebf9f356b3c77304ca0cae61dd9
#
_cell.length_a   1.000
_cell.length_b   1.000
_cell.length_c   1.000
_cell.angle_alpha   90.00
_cell.angle_beta   90.00
_cell.angle_gamma   90.00
#
_symmetry.space_group_name_H-M   'P 1'
#
loop_
_entity.id
_entity.type
_entity.pdbx_description
1 polymer ?
#
loop_
_entity_poly.entity_id
_entity_poly.type
_entity_poly.pdbx_seq_one_letter_code
_entity_poly.pdbx_strand_id
1 'polypeptide(L)'
;MTPLLLAVALLVQAPAKPTVVIVHGAWGGGWDWRTVDSLLTRDGYRVVRVTLTGLGERRHLAAPNVGLYTHIDDVVNKILWDDLRGVILLGHSYGGMVITGVADRVPDRIKRLVYLDAMLPDSGESVRSLQGVDTGFVSSITRGAYTVPVWVQDTTIIPRDVPMSLKTFTDTLRLVNPARRKVPATYILTFEPQVNPDPFQRFADRAAARGWPVERMQADHIPERTNPAGLVALLERIL
;
A
#
# COMPACT_ATOMS: atom_id res chain seq x y z
N MET A 1 13.24 -63.95 13.55
CA MET A 1 12.54 -62.92 12.78
C MET A 1 12.54 -61.63 13.61
N THR A 2 13.41 -60.70 13.31
CA THR A 2 13.55 -59.43 14.05
C THR A 2 12.64 -58.36 13.43
N PRO A 3 11.73 -57.69 14.14
CA PRO A 3 10.87 -56.70 13.53
C PRO A 3 11.69 -55.42 13.24
N LEU A 4 11.63 -55.00 11.98
CA LEU A 4 12.19 -53.74 11.51
C LEU A 4 11.24 -52.61 11.94
N LEU A 5 11.63 -51.83 12.94
CA LEU A 5 10.92 -50.60 13.35
C LEU A 5 11.18 -49.51 12.32
N LEU A 6 10.18 -49.21 11.50
CA LEU A 6 10.19 -48.08 10.55
C LEU A 6 9.93 -46.80 11.36
N ALA A 7 10.98 -46.02 11.61
CA ALA A 7 10.85 -44.68 12.19
C ALA A 7 10.32 -43.70 11.13
N VAL A 8 9.05 -43.30 11.23
CA VAL A 8 8.47 -42.25 10.41
C VAL A 8 8.92 -40.92 11.00
N ALA A 9 9.88 -40.27 10.37
CA ALA A 9 10.26 -38.89 10.71
C ALA A 9 9.14 -37.94 10.30
N LEU A 10 8.38 -37.41 11.26
CA LEU A 10 7.49 -36.29 11.01
C LEU A 10 8.33 -35.06 10.67
N LEU A 11 8.37 -34.69 9.40
CA LEU A 11 8.91 -33.41 8.94
C LEU A 11 7.98 -32.31 9.49
N VAL A 12 8.40 -31.62 10.55
CA VAL A 12 7.74 -30.40 11.02
C VAL A 12 8.00 -29.33 9.96
N GLN A 13 7.00 -29.11 9.11
CA GLN A 13 7.07 -28.05 8.10
C GLN A 13 7.02 -26.70 8.81
N ALA A 14 7.99 -25.82 8.55
CA ALA A 14 7.95 -24.45 9.08
C ALA A 14 6.63 -23.78 8.68
N PRO A 15 6.04 -22.97 9.55
CA PRO A 15 4.78 -22.29 9.23
C PRO A 15 4.96 -21.44 7.97
N ALA A 16 4.00 -21.53 7.04
CA ALA A 16 4.03 -20.78 5.81
C ALA A 16 4.08 -19.27 6.10
N LYS A 17 4.95 -18.56 5.37
CA LYS A 17 5.02 -17.09 5.48
C LYS A 17 3.67 -16.47 5.10
N PRO A 18 3.29 -15.34 5.71
CA PRO A 18 2.01 -14.68 5.41
C PRO A 18 1.97 -14.17 3.97
N THR A 19 0.75 -14.04 3.41
CA THR A 19 0.56 -13.37 2.13
C THR A 19 0.73 -11.87 2.30
N VAL A 20 1.55 -11.24 1.44
CA VAL A 20 1.71 -9.79 1.36
C VAL A 20 0.82 -9.26 0.26
N VAL A 21 -0.18 -8.45 0.62
CA VAL A 21 -1.04 -7.74 -0.32
C VAL A 21 -0.53 -6.31 -0.44
N ILE A 22 -0.17 -5.89 -1.65
CA ILE A 22 0.47 -4.60 -1.93
C ILE A 22 -0.52 -3.70 -2.67
N VAL A 23 -0.69 -2.47 -2.16
CA VAL A 23 -1.50 -1.40 -2.73
C VAL A 23 -0.58 -0.24 -3.09
N HIS A 24 -0.48 0.04 -4.38
CA HIS A 24 0.42 1.06 -4.95
C HIS A 24 -0.05 2.50 -4.65
N GLY A 25 0.83 3.48 -4.92
CA GLY A 25 0.56 4.91 -4.80
C GLY A 25 -0.37 5.45 -5.89
N ALA A 26 -0.61 6.77 -5.86
CA ALA A 26 -1.37 7.45 -6.90
C ALA A 26 -0.70 7.29 -8.27
N TRP A 27 -1.52 7.29 -9.34
CA TRP A 27 -1.14 7.22 -10.76
C TRP A 27 -0.42 5.95 -11.22
N GLY A 28 0.18 5.18 -10.31
CA GLY A 28 0.97 3.98 -10.58
C GLY A 28 0.13 2.73 -10.88
N GLY A 29 0.64 1.57 -10.52
CA GLY A 29 -0.03 0.28 -10.70
C GLY A 29 0.74 -0.85 -10.02
N GLY A 30 0.22 -2.07 -10.05
CA GLY A 30 0.94 -3.24 -9.54
C GLY A 30 2.28 -3.47 -10.24
N TRP A 31 2.48 -2.90 -11.42
CA TRP A 31 3.73 -2.98 -12.18
C TRP A 31 4.93 -2.34 -11.47
N ASP A 32 4.73 -1.33 -10.64
CA ASP A 32 5.77 -0.66 -9.84
C ASP A 32 6.47 -1.63 -8.90
N TRP A 33 5.75 -2.63 -8.46
CA TRP A 33 6.16 -3.56 -7.41
C TRP A 33 6.74 -4.88 -7.91
N ARG A 34 6.99 -5.03 -9.23
CA ARG A 34 7.48 -6.29 -9.82
C ARG A 34 8.76 -6.80 -9.18
N THR A 35 9.73 -5.90 -8.94
CA THR A 35 11.03 -6.27 -8.37
C THR A 35 10.86 -6.68 -6.91
N VAL A 36 10.11 -5.92 -6.11
CA VAL A 36 9.80 -6.25 -4.71
C VAL A 36 9.05 -7.59 -4.60
N ASP A 37 8.05 -7.81 -5.47
CA ASP A 37 7.32 -9.08 -5.56
C ASP A 37 8.28 -10.25 -5.85
N SER A 38 9.14 -10.13 -6.85
CA SER A 38 10.11 -11.17 -7.22
C SER A 38 11.05 -11.49 -6.05
N LEU A 39 11.54 -10.48 -5.33
CA LEU A 39 12.43 -10.65 -4.19
C LEU A 39 11.70 -11.35 -3.03
N LEU A 40 10.54 -10.85 -2.62
CA LEU A 40 9.75 -11.46 -1.54
C LEU A 40 9.30 -12.89 -1.89
N THR A 41 8.94 -13.15 -3.15
CA THR A 41 8.55 -14.50 -3.61
C THR A 41 9.73 -15.46 -3.55
N ARG A 42 10.94 -15.05 -3.98
CA ARG A 42 12.16 -15.83 -3.82
C ARG A 42 12.41 -16.18 -2.35
N ASP A 43 12.12 -15.24 -1.45
CA ASP A 43 12.30 -15.41 -0.01
C ASP A 43 11.13 -16.14 0.67
N GLY A 44 10.19 -16.71 -0.13
CA GLY A 44 9.12 -17.62 0.31
C GLY A 44 7.80 -16.95 0.72
N TYR A 45 7.60 -15.66 0.44
CA TYR A 45 6.30 -15.00 0.62
C TYR A 45 5.40 -15.22 -0.60
N ARG A 46 4.09 -15.35 -0.37
CA ARG A 46 3.09 -15.15 -1.41
C ARG A 46 2.82 -13.65 -1.53
N VAL A 47 2.97 -13.08 -2.73
CA VAL A 47 2.74 -11.65 -2.97
C VAL A 47 1.53 -11.47 -3.90
N VAL A 48 0.66 -10.52 -3.55
CA VAL A 48 -0.50 -10.11 -4.35
C VAL A 48 -0.41 -8.61 -4.59
N ARG A 49 -0.12 -8.21 -5.82
CA ARG A 49 -0.10 -6.81 -6.23
C ARG A 49 -1.47 -6.43 -6.78
N VAL A 50 -2.19 -5.55 -6.09
CA VAL A 50 -3.50 -5.09 -6.54
C VAL A 50 -3.33 -3.83 -7.38
N THR A 51 -3.74 -3.88 -8.66
CA THR A 51 -3.85 -2.66 -9.47
C THR A 51 -5.25 -2.09 -9.30
N LEU A 52 -5.32 -0.84 -8.85
CA LEU A 52 -6.57 -0.13 -8.57
C LEU A 52 -7.30 0.23 -9.87
N THR A 53 -8.63 0.24 -9.83
CA THR A 53 -9.48 0.53 -10.99
C THR A 53 -9.13 1.89 -11.63
N GLY A 54 -8.96 1.89 -12.95
CA GLY A 54 -8.61 3.07 -13.74
C GLY A 54 -7.10 3.36 -13.82
N LEU A 55 -6.25 2.55 -13.18
CA LEU A 55 -4.80 2.74 -13.12
C LEU A 55 -4.04 1.57 -13.74
N GLY A 56 -2.76 1.76 -14.02
CA GLY A 56 -1.89 0.75 -14.61
C GLY A 56 -2.50 0.04 -15.82
N GLU A 57 -2.47 -1.28 -15.84
CA GLU A 57 -3.08 -2.12 -16.88
C GLU A 57 -4.62 -2.06 -16.89
N ARG A 58 -5.23 -1.54 -15.81
CA ARG A 58 -6.68 -1.32 -15.70
C ARG A 58 -7.11 0.09 -16.11
N ARG A 59 -6.24 0.87 -16.75
CA ARG A 59 -6.51 2.26 -17.20
C ARG A 59 -7.74 2.39 -18.09
N HIS A 60 -8.11 1.35 -18.81
CA HIS A 60 -9.30 1.32 -19.67
C HIS A 60 -10.62 1.43 -18.89
N LEU A 61 -10.58 1.24 -17.55
CA LEU A 61 -11.71 1.41 -16.64
C LEU A 61 -11.74 2.82 -16.00
N ALA A 62 -10.85 3.73 -16.42
CA ALA A 62 -10.80 5.07 -15.88
C ALA A 62 -12.09 5.84 -16.19
N ALA A 63 -12.74 6.37 -15.16
CA ALA A 63 -13.94 7.19 -15.28
C ALA A 63 -13.98 8.23 -14.13
N PRO A 64 -14.64 9.40 -14.35
CA PRO A 64 -14.69 10.44 -13.31
C PRO A 64 -15.36 10.03 -12.00
N ASN A 65 -16.19 9.00 -12.01
CA ASN A 65 -16.87 8.46 -10.83
C ASN A 65 -16.07 7.40 -10.07
N VAL A 66 -14.90 6.97 -10.58
CA VAL A 66 -13.99 6.12 -9.84
C VAL A 66 -13.43 6.93 -8.67
N GLY A 67 -13.74 6.51 -7.45
CA GLY A 67 -13.36 7.22 -6.23
C GLY A 67 -12.55 6.35 -5.27
N LEU A 68 -12.25 6.90 -4.09
CA LEU A 68 -11.53 6.20 -3.03
C LEU A 68 -12.22 4.88 -2.65
N TYR A 69 -13.56 4.87 -2.59
CA TYR A 69 -14.31 3.67 -2.22
C TYR A 69 -14.25 2.57 -3.28
N THR A 70 -14.18 2.93 -4.57
CA THR A 70 -13.93 1.96 -5.65
C THR A 70 -12.58 1.25 -5.44
N HIS A 71 -11.54 2.01 -5.07
CA HIS A 71 -10.22 1.46 -4.80
C HIS A 71 -10.18 0.61 -3.52
N ILE A 72 -10.92 0.99 -2.48
CA ILE A 72 -11.09 0.16 -1.29
C ILE A 72 -11.78 -1.16 -1.67
N ASP A 73 -12.85 -1.11 -2.47
CA ASP A 73 -13.59 -2.30 -2.92
C ASP A 73 -12.71 -3.21 -3.80
N ASP A 74 -11.82 -2.68 -4.65
CA ASP A 74 -10.85 -3.49 -5.41
C ASP A 74 -10.02 -4.39 -4.47
N VAL A 75 -9.52 -3.83 -3.37
CA VAL A 75 -8.65 -4.57 -2.44
C VAL A 75 -9.46 -5.49 -1.53
N VAL A 76 -10.61 -5.04 -1.02
CA VAL A 76 -11.52 -5.86 -0.20
C VAL A 76 -11.98 -7.07 -0.99
N ASN A 77 -12.43 -6.88 -2.24
CA ASN A 77 -12.87 -7.97 -3.09
C ASN A 77 -11.71 -8.94 -3.39
N LYS A 78 -10.51 -8.43 -3.68
CA LYS A 78 -9.34 -9.31 -3.88
C LYS A 78 -9.08 -10.18 -2.66
N ILE A 79 -9.14 -9.62 -1.46
CA ILE A 79 -8.95 -10.38 -0.21
C ILE A 79 -10.05 -11.41 0.00
N LEU A 80 -11.32 -11.04 -0.24
CA LEU A 80 -12.46 -11.91 0.03
C LEU A 80 -12.59 -13.02 -1.02
N TRP A 81 -12.49 -12.69 -2.32
CA TRP A 81 -12.69 -13.67 -3.39
C TRP A 81 -11.53 -14.68 -3.51
N ASP A 82 -10.33 -14.29 -3.11
CA ASP A 82 -9.19 -15.22 -3.02
C ASP A 82 -9.14 -15.94 -1.65
N ASP A 83 -10.13 -15.72 -0.76
CA ASP A 83 -10.17 -16.17 0.65
C ASP A 83 -8.84 -15.94 1.41
N LEU A 84 -8.20 -14.79 1.19
CA LEU A 84 -6.96 -14.47 1.87
C LEU A 84 -7.23 -14.19 3.36
N ARG A 85 -6.40 -14.75 4.23
CA ARG A 85 -6.50 -14.61 5.69
C ARG A 85 -5.14 -14.31 6.29
N GLY A 86 -5.13 -13.52 7.37
CA GLY A 86 -3.89 -13.16 8.06
C GLY A 86 -2.88 -12.44 7.16
N VAL A 87 -3.38 -11.60 6.24
CA VAL A 87 -2.52 -10.91 5.28
C VAL A 87 -1.72 -9.80 5.92
N ILE A 88 -0.53 -9.56 5.41
CA ILE A 88 0.18 -8.30 5.58
C ILE A 88 -0.33 -7.37 4.48
N LEU A 89 -0.98 -6.29 4.86
CA LEU A 89 -1.52 -5.32 3.92
C LEU A 89 -0.62 -4.08 3.88
N LEU A 90 0.14 -3.93 2.79
CA LEU A 90 1.07 -2.83 2.56
C LEU A 90 0.45 -1.79 1.65
N GLY A 91 0.47 -0.53 2.06
CA GLY A 91 0.05 0.62 1.25
C GLY A 91 1.15 1.66 1.13
N HIS A 92 1.46 2.06 -0.09
CA HIS A 92 2.42 3.11 -0.40
C HIS A 92 1.70 4.41 -0.75
N SER A 93 2.19 5.54 -0.23
CA SER A 93 1.70 6.87 -0.62
C SER A 93 0.17 6.99 -0.48
N TYR A 94 -0.57 7.27 -1.55
CA TYR A 94 -2.04 7.23 -1.62
C TYR A 94 -2.63 5.89 -1.15
N GLY A 95 -1.92 4.78 -1.38
CA GLY A 95 -2.32 3.45 -0.92
C GLY A 95 -2.61 3.38 0.58
N GLY A 96 -2.04 4.28 1.39
CA GLY A 96 -2.37 4.41 2.80
C GLY A 96 -3.83 4.77 3.07
N MET A 97 -4.45 5.63 2.23
CA MET A 97 -5.90 5.91 2.28
C MET A 97 -6.70 4.63 2.05
N VAL A 98 -6.30 3.85 1.04
CA VAL A 98 -6.99 2.62 0.64
C VAL A 98 -6.89 1.56 1.72
N ILE A 99 -5.67 1.24 2.22
CA ILE A 99 -5.50 0.18 3.23
C ILE A 99 -6.17 0.52 4.56
N THR A 100 -6.27 1.81 4.90
CA THR A 100 -7.02 2.26 6.08
C THR A 100 -8.51 1.93 5.93
N GLY A 101 -9.10 2.18 4.75
CA GLY A 101 -10.47 1.83 4.45
C GLY A 101 -10.70 0.31 4.39
N VAL A 102 -9.75 -0.44 3.86
CA VAL A 102 -9.81 -1.92 3.85
C VAL A 102 -9.79 -2.47 5.28
N ALA A 103 -8.94 -1.93 6.15
CA ALA A 103 -8.90 -2.32 7.56
C ALA A 103 -10.21 -2.02 8.30
N ASP A 104 -10.95 -1.00 7.90
CA ASP A 104 -12.30 -0.72 8.45
C ASP A 104 -13.34 -1.75 7.99
N ARG A 105 -13.20 -2.30 6.76
CA ARG A 105 -14.14 -3.26 6.16
C ARG A 105 -13.91 -4.71 6.60
N VAL A 106 -12.65 -5.15 6.59
CA VAL A 106 -12.26 -6.56 6.78
C VAL A 106 -11.08 -6.72 7.76
N PRO A 107 -11.15 -6.14 8.98
CA PRO A 107 -10.04 -6.16 9.93
C PRO A 107 -9.63 -7.58 10.35
N ASP A 108 -10.55 -8.53 10.36
CA ASP A 108 -10.36 -9.94 10.68
C ASP A 108 -9.52 -10.71 9.65
N ARG A 109 -9.38 -10.18 8.45
CA ARG A 109 -8.54 -10.73 7.39
C ARG A 109 -7.08 -10.28 7.47
N ILE A 110 -6.79 -9.26 8.26
CA ILE A 110 -5.50 -8.55 8.27
C ILE A 110 -4.70 -8.92 9.52
N LYS A 111 -3.50 -9.45 9.33
CA LYS A 111 -2.54 -9.70 10.41
C LYS A 111 -1.80 -8.43 10.82
N ARG A 112 -1.43 -7.59 9.83
CA ARG A 112 -0.67 -6.34 10.03
C ARG A 112 -0.89 -5.38 8.88
N LEU A 113 -0.91 -4.09 9.20
CA LEU A 113 -0.82 -3.00 8.23
C LEU A 113 0.62 -2.49 8.15
N VAL A 114 1.09 -2.20 6.93
CA VAL A 114 2.37 -1.54 6.69
C VAL A 114 2.12 -0.30 5.84
N TYR A 115 2.41 0.86 6.40
CA TYR A 115 2.33 2.15 5.70
C TYR A 115 3.74 2.53 5.24
N LEU A 116 4.00 2.46 3.94
CA LEU A 116 5.28 2.86 3.35
C LEU A 116 5.15 4.27 2.78
N ASP A 117 5.80 5.22 3.44
CA ASP A 117 5.79 6.64 3.06
C ASP A 117 4.39 7.10 2.61
N ALA A 118 3.40 6.80 3.45
CA ALA A 118 2.00 6.75 3.06
C ALA A 118 1.13 7.73 3.85
N MET A 119 0.04 8.14 3.24
CA MET A 119 -1.00 8.90 3.93
C MET A 119 -1.61 8.04 5.03
N LEU A 120 -1.79 8.63 6.20
CA LEU A 120 -2.36 7.98 7.37
C LEU A 120 -3.59 8.77 7.84
N PRO A 121 -4.78 8.52 7.25
CA PRO A 121 -5.97 9.31 7.53
C PRO A 121 -6.62 8.97 8.87
N ASP A 122 -7.35 9.96 9.40
CA ASP A 122 -8.44 9.80 10.33
C ASP A 122 -9.81 9.83 9.62
N SER A 123 -10.88 9.49 10.32
CA SER A 123 -12.24 9.56 9.76
C SER A 123 -12.61 11.00 9.40
N GLY A 124 -13.15 11.22 8.21
CA GLY A 124 -13.51 12.53 7.69
C GLY A 124 -12.41 13.19 6.86
N GLU A 125 -11.20 12.61 6.79
CA GLU A 125 -10.11 13.13 5.98
C GLU A 125 -10.14 12.60 4.53
N SER A 126 -9.66 13.42 3.60
CA SER A 126 -9.42 13.10 2.20
C SER A 126 -7.96 13.37 1.84
N VAL A 127 -7.49 12.90 0.69
CA VAL A 127 -6.15 13.27 0.20
C VAL A 127 -5.99 14.79 0.15
N ARG A 128 -7.01 15.49 -0.37
CA ARG A 128 -7.01 16.95 -0.48
C ARG A 128 -6.87 17.63 0.89
N SER A 129 -7.62 17.18 1.90
CA SER A 129 -7.52 17.75 3.24
C SER A 129 -6.19 17.43 3.92
N LEU A 130 -5.65 16.24 3.69
CA LEU A 130 -4.36 15.81 4.23
C LEU A 130 -3.18 16.56 3.61
N GLN A 131 -3.27 16.98 2.37
CA GLN A 131 -2.19 17.75 1.73
C GLN A 131 -2.21 19.23 2.09
N GLY A 132 -3.23 19.66 2.82
CA GLY A 132 -3.46 21.08 3.16
C GLY A 132 -4.19 21.80 2.01
N VAL A 133 -5.29 22.45 2.36
CA VAL A 133 -6.15 23.16 1.39
C VAL A 133 -5.37 24.25 0.64
N ASP A 134 -4.31 24.77 1.26
CA ASP A 134 -3.55 25.93 0.78
C ASP A 134 -2.29 25.60 -0.04
N THR A 135 -1.92 24.32 -0.19
CA THR A 135 -0.67 23.97 -0.91
C THR A 135 -0.77 24.16 -2.42
N GLY A 136 -1.99 24.28 -2.96
CA GLY A 136 -2.22 24.38 -4.41
C GLY A 136 -1.82 23.11 -5.19
N PHE A 137 -1.22 22.12 -4.54
CA PHE A 137 -0.70 20.92 -5.21
C PHE A 137 -1.79 20.19 -6.01
N VAL A 138 -2.91 19.82 -5.36
CA VAL A 138 -4.00 19.12 -6.06
C VAL A 138 -4.52 19.95 -7.23
N SER A 139 -4.65 21.27 -7.05
CA SER A 139 -5.11 22.17 -8.10
C SER A 139 -4.13 22.25 -9.28
N SER A 140 -2.82 22.26 -9.00
CA SER A 140 -1.77 22.36 -10.03
C SER A 140 -1.73 21.13 -10.96
N ILE A 141 -2.08 19.96 -10.43
CA ILE A 141 -2.08 18.69 -11.17
C ILE A 141 -3.47 18.30 -11.71
N THR A 142 -4.52 19.10 -11.41
CA THR A 142 -5.89 18.79 -11.89
C THR A 142 -6.09 19.25 -13.33
N ARG A 143 -6.66 18.39 -14.14
CA ARG A 143 -7.11 18.66 -15.52
C ARG A 143 -8.51 18.06 -15.69
N GLY A 144 -9.53 18.92 -15.68
CA GLY A 144 -10.93 18.48 -15.68
C GLY A 144 -11.26 17.59 -14.49
N ALA A 145 -11.77 16.41 -14.75
CA ALA A 145 -12.15 15.43 -13.73
C ALA A 145 -10.99 14.51 -13.24
N TYR A 146 -9.75 14.80 -13.66
CA TYR A 146 -8.59 13.95 -13.36
C TYR A 146 -7.44 14.74 -12.75
N THR A 147 -6.67 14.08 -11.89
CA THR A 147 -5.32 14.47 -11.54
C THR A 147 -4.33 13.80 -12.48
N VAL A 148 -3.32 14.52 -12.95
CA VAL A 148 -2.38 14.02 -13.96
C VAL A 148 -0.96 13.95 -13.41
N PRO A 149 -0.19 12.90 -13.74
CA PRO A 149 1.21 12.78 -13.38
C PRO A 149 2.03 13.71 -14.30
N VAL A 150 2.27 14.93 -13.85
CA VAL A 150 2.90 16.00 -14.67
C VAL A 150 4.36 15.69 -15.05
N TRP A 151 4.99 14.71 -14.41
CA TRP A 151 6.33 14.23 -14.74
C TRP A 151 6.38 13.25 -15.92
N VAL A 152 5.24 12.71 -16.35
CA VAL A 152 5.16 11.82 -17.52
C VAL A 152 5.14 12.66 -18.79
N GLN A 153 6.26 12.74 -19.49
CA GLN A 153 6.41 13.49 -20.74
C GLN A 153 6.06 12.64 -21.95
N ASP A 154 6.45 11.37 -21.97
CA ASP A 154 6.16 10.43 -23.07
C ASP A 154 5.05 9.44 -22.68
N THR A 155 3.90 9.61 -23.30
CA THR A 155 2.73 8.75 -23.05
C THR A 155 2.69 7.50 -23.92
N THR A 156 3.67 7.26 -24.76
CA THR A 156 3.80 6.04 -25.59
C THR A 156 4.50 4.92 -24.83
N ILE A 157 5.36 5.25 -23.86
CA ILE A 157 6.08 4.28 -23.05
C ILE A 157 5.12 3.55 -22.10
N ILE A 158 5.26 2.23 -21.99
CA ILE A 158 4.50 1.37 -21.07
C ILE A 158 5.50 0.42 -20.38
N PRO A 159 5.42 0.23 -19.04
CA PRO A 159 4.47 0.81 -18.11
C PRO A 159 4.82 2.24 -17.72
N ARG A 160 3.82 3.00 -17.30
CA ARG A 160 3.97 4.38 -16.79
C ARG A 160 2.85 4.77 -15.85
N ASP A 161 3.03 5.87 -15.16
CA ASP A 161 1.96 6.54 -14.42
C ASP A 161 0.88 7.06 -15.37
N VAL A 162 -0.38 6.99 -14.96
CA VAL A 162 -1.54 7.39 -15.77
C VAL A 162 -2.45 8.36 -15.00
N PRO A 163 -3.25 9.20 -15.68
CA PRO A 163 -4.23 10.05 -15.01
C PRO A 163 -5.16 9.27 -14.09
N MET A 164 -5.47 9.85 -12.93
CA MET A 164 -6.31 9.28 -11.89
C MET A 164 -7.51 10.20 -11.62
N SER A 165 -8.71 9.65 -11.40
CA SER A 165 -9.89 10.46 -11.13
C SER A 165 -9.68 11.40 -9.92
N LEU A 166 -10.06 12.67 -10.08
CA LEU A 166 -10.00 13.67 -9.00
C LEU A 166 -10.84 13.23 -7.78
N LYS A 167 -11.89 12.44 -8.01
CA LYS A 167 -12.74 11.91 -6.94
C LYS A 167 -11.97 11.11 -5.90
N THR A 168 -10.90 10.40 -6.29
CA THR A 168 -10.03 9.65 -5.36
C THR A 168 -9.30 10.56 -4.37
N PHE A 169 -9.08 11.84 -4.74
CA PHE A 169 -8.45 12.86 -3.90
C PHE A 169 -9.42 13.63 -3.04
N THR A 170 -10.70 13.68 -3.44
CA THR A 170 -11.73 14.49 -2.78
C THR A 170 -12.70 13.68 -1.93
N ASP A 171 -12.83 12.38 -2.16
CA ASP A 171 -13.64 11.52 -1.29
C ASP A 171 -13.07 11.51 0.13
N THR A 172 -13.94 11.78 1.10
CA THR A 172 -13.60 11.70 2.52
C THR A 172 -13.75 10.26 3.02
N LEU A 173 -12.73 9.78 3.74
CA LEU A 173 -12.75 8.43 4.31
C LEU A 173 -13.62 8.39 5.57
N ARG A 174 -14.63 7.52 5.57
CA ARG A 174 -15.46 7.26 6.75
C ARG A 174 -15.04 5.95 7.41
N LEU A 175 -14.63 6.03 8.66
CA LEU A 175 -14.16 4.89 9.46
C LEU A 175 -15.15 4.65 10.61
N VAL A 176 -15.84 3.51 10.57
CA VAL A 176 -16.92 3.19 11.52
C VAL A 176 -16.66 1.93 12.35
N ASN A 177 -15.76 1.04 11.90
CA ASN A 177 -15.50 -0.22 12.59
C ASN A 177 -14.35 -0.05 13.61
N PRO A 178 -14.64 -0.11 14.93
CA PRO A 178 -13.61 0.03 15.95
C PRO A 178 -12.59 -1.14 15.94
N ALA A 179 -12.94 -2.30 15.37
CA ALA A 179 -12.06 -3.47 15.34
C ALA A 179 -10.77 -3.21 14.55
N ARG A 180 -10.79 -2.28 13.56
CA ARG A 180 -9.59 -1.87 12.82
C ARG A 180 -8.45 -1.38 13.73
N ARG A 181 -8.78 -0.79 14.89
CA ARG A 181 -7.78 -0.26 15.85
C ARG A 181 -6.97 -1.37 16.53
N LYS A 182 -7.45 -2.61 16.47
CA LYS A 182 -6.76 -3.77 17.04
C LYS A 182 -5.77 -4.40 16.06
N VAL A 183 -5.83 -4.03 14.78
CA VAL A 183 -4.89 -4.52 13.77
C VAL A 183 -3.53 -3.87 14.01
N PRO A 184 -2.47 -4.65 14.27
CA PRO A 184 -1.12 -4.11 14.42
C PRO A 184 -0.69 -3.35 13.16
N ALA A 185 0.02 -2.25 13.34
CA ALA A 185 0.49 -1.45 12.22
C ALA A 185 1.93 -0.98 12.42
N THR A 186 2.65 -0.81 11.33
CA THR A 186 4.00 -0.23 11.29
C THR A 186 4.02 0.85 10.22
N TYR A 187 4.67 1.96 10.50
CA TYR A 187 4.93 3.02 9.53
C TYR A 187 6.39 2.96 9.11
N ILE A 188 6.66 3.07 7.81
CA ILE A 188 8.01 3.23 7.25
C ILE A 188 8.04 4.61 6.63
N LEU A 189 8.88 5.49 7.18
CA LEU A 189 9.17 6.80 6.60
C LEU A 189 10.41 6.68 5.72
N THR A 190 10.28 6.98 4.43
CA THR A 190 11.47 7.26 3.61
C THR A 190 11.91 8.70 3.84
N PHE A 191 13.20 8.98 3.73
CA PHE A 191 13.71 10.32 3.89
C PHE A 191 14.96 10.55 3.04
N GLU A 192 15.06 11.73 2.49
CA GLU A 192 16.25 12.23 1.81
C GLU A 192 16.82 13.38 2.65
N PRO A 193 18.11 13.32 3.05
CA PRO A 193 18.70 14.34 3.96
C PRO A 193 18.58 15.78 3.48
N GLN A 194 18.48 15.98 2.16
CA GLN A 194 18.36 17.30 1.53
C GLN A 194 16.91 17.81 1.48
N VAL A 195 15.91 16.96 1.77
CA VAL A 195 14.48 17.34 1.77
C VAL A 195 14.03 17.65 3.18
N ASN A 196 13.84 18.92 3.50
CA ASN A 196 13.41 19.36 4.83
C ASN A 196 12.50 20.60 4.71
N PRO A 197 11.26 20.55 5.20
CA PRO A 197 10.63 19.38 5.86
C PRO A 197 10.28 18.26 4.90
N ASP A 198 10.36 17.03 5.40
CA ASP A 198 9.85 15.86 4.68
C ASP A 198 8.31 15.90 4.63
N PRO A 199 7.69 15.77 3.45
CA PRO A 199 6.24 15.91 3.30
C PRO A 199 5.44 14.81 4.03
N PHE A 200 6.03 13.64 4.31
CA PHE A 200 5.39 12.52 5.00
C PHE A 200 5.74 12.43 6.49
N GLN A 201 6.68 13.23 7.00
CA GLN A 201 7.07 13.22 8.43
C GLN A 201 5.85 13.33 9.36
N ARG A 202 4.88 14.18 9.04
CA ARG A 202 3.65 14.35 9.84
C ARG A 202 2.82 13.06 9.98
N PHE A 203 2.89 12.16 9.01
CA PHE A 203 2.20 10.86 9.09
C PHE A 203 2.99 9.86 9.94
N ALA A 204 4.32 9.92 9.88
CA ALA A 204 5.18 9.18 10.81
C ALA A 204 4.95 9.64 12.25
N ASP A 205 4.85 10.96 12.48
CA ASP A 205 4.53 11.52 13.81
C ASP A 205 3.13 11.07 14.29
N ARG A 206 2.15 11.06 13.39
CA ARG A 206 0.80 10.54 13.69
C ARG A 206 0.82 9.05 14.03
N ALA A 207 1.63 8.24 13.34
CA ALA A 207 1.82 6.82 13.64
C ALA A 207 2.47 6.63 15.02
N ALA A 208 3.52 7.39 15.33
CA ALA A 208 4.17 7.37 16.63
C ALA A 208 3.19 7.77 17.75
N ALA A 209 2.37 8.80 17.53
CA ALA A 209 1.33 9.23 18.48
C ALA A 209 0.25 8.15 18.72
N ARG A 210 0.03 7.23 17.75
CA ARG A 210 -0.82 6.04 17.90
C ARG A 210 -0.11 4.87 18.59
N GLY A 211 1.16 5.03 18.99
CA GLY A 211 1.98 3.97 19.58
C GLY A 211 2.47 2.93 18.58
N TRP A 212 2.49 3.24 17.29
CA TRP A 212 2.97 2.32 16.27
C TRP A 212 4.48 2.41 16.09
N PRO A 213 5.17 1.30 15.82
CA PRO A 213 6.56 1.34 15.39
C PRO A 213 6.71 2.21 14.13
N VAL A 214 7.74 3.05 14.14
CA VAL A 214 8.13 3.88 12.99
C VAL A 214 9.55 3.51 12.60
N GLU A 215 9.67 2.88 11.44
CA GLU A 215 10.95 2.59 10.81
C GLU A 215 11.35 3.75 9.89
N ARG A 216 12.65 3.95 9.70
CA ARG A 216 13.18 4.97 8.78
C ARG A 216 14.08 4.33 7.72
N MET A 217 13.90 4.75 6.48
CA MET A 217 14.68 4.29 5.35
C MET A 217 15.23 5.48 4.58
N GLN A 218 16.55 5.58 4.46
CA GLN A 218 17.12 6.59 3.57
C GLN A 218 16.88 6.19 2.12
N ALA A 219 15.90 6.82 1.51
CA ALA A 219 15.47 6.63 0.13
C ALA A 219 14.58 7.79 -0.29
N ASP A 220 14.31 7.89 -1.58
CA ASP A 220 13.25 8.76 -2.10
C ASP A 220 11.85 8.19 -1.83
N HIS A 221 10.82 8.89 -2.32
CA HIS A 221 9.41 8.52 -2.11
C HIS A 221 9.01 7.17 -2.76
N ILE A 222 9.80 6.66 -3.71
CA ILE A 222 9.47 5.46 -4.51
C ILE A 222 10.51 4.33 -4.36
N PRO A 223 10.81 3.88 -3.12
CA PRO A 223 11.87 2.91 -2.87
C PRO A 223 11.62 1.56 -3.55
N GLU A 224 10.37 1.24 -3.88
CA GLU A 224 10.01 0.05 -4.65
C GLU A 224 10.62 0.05 -6.07
N ARG A 225 10.91 1.25 -6.61
CA ARG A 225 11.59 1.43 -7.93
C ARG A 225 13.09 1.65 -7.75
N THR A 226 13.49 2.48 -6.79
CA THR A 226 14.86 3.00 -6.69
C THR A 226 15.77 2.18 -5.80
N ASN A 227 15.22 1.54 -4.76
CA ASN A 227 15.96 0.68 -3.82
C ASN A 227 15.14 -0.54 -3.36
N PRO A 228 14.65 -1.39 -4.29
CA PRO A 228 13.78 -2.52 -3.94
C PRO A 228 14.44 -3.53 -3.00
N ALA A 229 15.76 -3.75 -3.12
CA ALA A 229 16.49 -4.68 -2.24
C ALA A 229 16.57 -4.17 -0.80
N GLY A 230 16.86 -2.88 -0.60
CA GLY A 230 16.84 -2.25 0.73
C GLY A 230 15.45 -2.26 1.35
N LEU A 231 14.42 -2.01 0.53
CA LEU A 231 13.03 -2.09 0.99
C LEU A 231 12.66 -3.50 1.44
N VAL A 232 13.00 -4.54 0.67
CA VAL A 232 12.71 -5.94 1.03
C VAL A 232 13.43 -6.33 2.31
N ALA A 233 14.71 -5.98 2.46
CA ALA A 233 15.47 -6.25 3.68
C ALA A 233 14.84 -5.57 4.92
N LEU A 234 14.26 -4.37 4.77
CA LEU A 234 13.50 -3.71 5.84
C LEU A 234 12.19 -4.43 6.11
N LEU A 235 11.43 -4.77 5.07
CA LEU A 235 10.16 -5.48 5.21
C LEU A 235 10.34 -6.81 5.95
N GLU A 236 11.35 -7.61 5.62
CA GLU A 236 11.61 -8.90 6.26
C GLU A 236 11.86 -8.81 7.77
N ARG A 237 12.38 -7.67 8.26
CA ARG A 237 12.57 -7.45 9.71
C ARG A 237 11.26 -7.17 10.45
N ILE A 238 10.23 -6.70 9.76
CA ILE A 238 8.96 -6.25 10.38
C ILE A 238 7.78 -7.16 10.08
N LEU A 239 7.87 -8.08 9.09
CA LEU A 239 6.82 -9.03 8.71
C LEU A 239 6.87 -10.30 9.56
#